data_f19faea44d7dc978ee8399ea2461ca4b
#
_entry.id   f19faea44d7dc978ee8399ea2461ca4b
#
_cell.length_a   1.000
_cell.length_b   1.000
_cell.length_c   1.000
_cell.angle_alpha   90.00
_cell.angle_beta   90.00
_cell.angle_gamma   90.00
#
_symmetry.space_group_name_H-M   'P 1'
#
loop_
_entity.id
_entity.type
_entity.pdbx_description
1 polymer ?
#
loop_
_entity_poly.entity_id
_entity_poly.type
_entity_poly.pdbx_seq_one_letter_code
_entity_poly.pdbx_strand_id
1 'polypeptide(L)'
;MKSSMSNVTRIKICGITHQEDALLAVEQGADALGFIFVPQTPRFVGDLGGIAELLRSLPPFVTRTAVCTTAETLPVGLLDSLDAVQFYSPDFPYVAGKVMVQSFRIKDAGSLDPIEEALRIRSPQGIHLDTYHQDKMGGSGETFNWELALMVKARFDLPLILSGGLTPENVAEAITRVRPYAVDVSSGVEAAPGRKDPARLRAFFQAVREADRLLSA
;
A
#
# COMPACT_ATOMS: atom_id res chain seq x y z
N MET A 1 -23.44 11.85 -9.03
CA MET A 1 -23.71 10.40 -9.08
C MET A 1 -22.47 9.72 -8.55
N LYS A 2 -22.49 9.15 -7.33
CA LYS A 2 -21.40 8.31 -6.83
C LYS A 2 -21.35 7.07 -7.74
N SER A 3 -20.27 6.95 -8.52
CA SER A 3 -20.01 5.75 -9.32
C SER A 3 -19.98 4.56 -8.35
N SER A 4 -20.81 3.56 -8.60
CA SER A 4 -20.73 2.26 -7.96
C SER A 4 -19.43 1.61 -8.43
N MET A 5 -18.32 1.96 -7.80
CA MET A 5 -17.07 1.23 -7.97
C MET A 5 -17.31 -0.20 -7.45
N SER A 6 -16.84 -1.19 -8.19
CA SER A 6 -17.01 -2.61 -7.84
C SER A 6 -16.70 -2.87 -6.37
N ASN A 7 -17.54 -3.69 -5.71
CA ASN A 7 -17.39 -4.05 -4.29
C ASN A 7 -16.17 -4.95 -4.00
N VAL A 8 -15.19 -5.03 -4.89
CA VAL A 8 -14.00 -5.86 -4.74
C VAL A 8 -12.85 -5.00 -4.23
N THR A 9 -12.36 -5.33 -3.06
CA THR A 9 -11.20 -4.68 -2.43
C THR A 9 -9.92 -5.07 -3.17
N ARG A 10 -9.16 -4.09 -3.65
CA ARG A 10 -7.85 -4.35 -4.28
C ARG A 10 -6.80 -4.67 -3.23
N ILE A 11 -5.80 -5.47 -3.63
CA ILE A 11 -4.75 -5.94 -2.72
C ILE A 11 -3.38 -5.48 -3.23
N LYS A 12 -2.66 -4.72 -2.41
CA LYS A 12 -1.26 -4.37 -2.63
C LYS A 12 -0.38 -5.13 -1.64
N ILE A 13 0.70 -5.73 -2.14
CA ILE A 13 1.75 -6.35 -1.33
C ILE A 13 2.99 -5.48 -1.40
N CYS A 14 3.37 -4.89 -0.27
CA CYS A 14 4.47 -3.94 -0.18
C CYS A 14 5.75 -4.55 0.38
N GLY A 15 6.91 -3.97 0.03
CA GLY A 15 8.22 -4.43 0.50
C GLY A 15 8.67 -5.72 -0.18
N ILE A 16 8.40 -5.84 -1.46
CA ILE A 16 8.91 -6.94 -2.30
C ILE A 16 10.39 -6.70 -2.58
N THR A 17 11.20 -7.71 -2.26
CA THR A 17 12.65 -7.71 -2.48
C THR A 17 13.13 -8.94 -3.25
N HIS A 18 12.28 -9.97 -3.39
CA HIS A 18 12.61 -11.23 -4.05
C HIS A 18 11.56 -11.58 -5.11
N GLN A 19 12.03 -12.16 -6.21
CA GLN A 19 11.17 -12.54 -7.33
C GLN A 19 10.14 -13.61 -6.94
N GLU A 20 10.52 -14.57 -6.12
CA GLU A 20 9.62 -15.64 -5.65
C GLU A 20 8.43 -15.08 -4.89
N ASP A 21 8.67 -14.09 -4.01
CA ASP A 21 7.62 -13.42 -3.24
C ASP A 21 6.69 -12.59 -4.15
N ALA A 22 7.27 -11.93 -5.17
CA ALA A 22 6.51 -11.19 -6.17
C ALA A 22 5.58 -12.10 -6.98
N LEU A 23 6.14 -13.20 -7.52
CA LEU A 23 5.36 -14.15 -8.33
C LEU A 23 4.28 -14.84 -7.51
N LEU A 24 4.57 -15.22 -6.27
CA LEU A 24 3.56 -15.79 -5.37
C LEU A 24 2.44 -14.79 -5.08
N ALA A 25 2.75 -13.51 -4.83
CA ALA A 25 1.73 -12.49 -4.63
C ALA A 25 0.84 -12.32 -5.86
N VAL A 26 1.44 -12.29 -7.05
CA VAL A 26 0.70 -12.22 -8.32
C VAL A 26 -0.17 -13.44 -8.55
N GLU A 27 0.33 -14.65 -8.28
CA GLU A 27 -0.42 -15.90 -8.37
C GLU A 27 -1.64 -15.89 -7.44
N GLN A 28 -1.52 -15.28 -6.24
CA GLN A 28 -2.64 -15.13 -5.32
C GLN A 28 -3.62 -14.02 -5.76
N GLY A 29 -3.27 -13.21 -6.76
CA GLY A 29 -4.12 -12.17 -7.33
C GLY A 29 -3.86 -10.78 -6.74
N ALA A 30 -2.59 -10.42 -6.48
CA ALA A 30 -2.22 -9.07 -6.12
C ALA A 30 -2.50 -8.09 -7.28
N ASP A 31 -3.18 -6.98 -6.99
CA ASP A 31 -3.41 -5.89 -7.94
C ASP A 31 -2.19 -4.98 -8.06
N ALA A 32 -1.37 -4.88 -7.00
CA ALA A 32 -0.18 -4.06 -6.98
C ALA A 32 0.94 -4.66 -6.12
N LEU A 33 2.18 -4.39 -6.52
CA LEU A 33 3.39 -4.72 -5.77
C LEU A 33 4.15 -3.43 -5.43
N GLY A 34 4.63 -3.31 -4.19
CA GLY A 34 5.41 -2.17 -3.71
C GLY A 34 6.89 -2.51 -3.56
N PHE A 35 7.74 -1.71 -4.21
CA PHE A 35 9.19 -1.78 -4.17
C PHE A 35 9.72 -0.54 -3.43
N ILE A 36 10.43 -0.74 -2.30
CA ILE A 36 10.82 0.35 -1.41
C ILE A 36 12.21 0.87 -1.78
N PHE A 37 12.27 2.10 -2.29
CA PHE A 37 13.52 2.79 -2.66
C PHE A 37 14.03 3.73 -1.56
N VAL A 38 13.75 3.38 -0.31
CA VAL A 38 14.18 4.16 0.86
C VAL A 38 15.36 3.45 1.51
N PRO A 39 16.59 4.00 1.45
CA PRO A 39 17.75 3.42 2.12
C PRO A 39 17.50 3.21 3.62
N GLN A 40 18.28 2.31 4.25
CA GLN A 40 18.24 2.00 5.68
C GLN A 40 16.96 1.28 6.15
N THR A 41 16.03 0.97 5.26
CA THR A 41 14.94 0.04 5.59
C THR A 41 15.34 -1.40 5.26
N PRO A 42 14.89 -2.39 6.05
CA PRO A 42 15.21 -3.80 5.77
C PRO A 42 14.58 -4.32 4.48
N ARG A 43 13.73 -3.52 3.83
CA ARG A 43 13.04 -3.82 2.56
C ARG A 43 13.52 -2.97 1.41
N PHE A 44 14.67 -2.30 1.59
CA PHE A 44 15.27 -1.47 0.56
C PHE A 44 15.72 -2.31 -0.65
N VAL A 45 15.30 -1.89 -1.84
CA VAL A 45 15.70 -2.49 -3.11
C VAL A 45 16.84 -1.68 -3.72
N GLY A 46 18.07 -1.90 -3.23
CA GLY A 46 19.27 -1.13 -3.63
C GLY A 46 19.91 -1.63 -4.92
N ASP A 47 19.71 -2.89 -5.31
CA ASP A 47 20.22 -3.44 -6.58
C ASP A 47 19.22 -3.11 -7.71
N LEU A 48 19.46 -1.99 -8.39
CA LEU A 48 18.61 -1.55 -9.50
C LEU A 48 18.64 -2.52 -10.70
N GLY A 49 19.72 -3.26 -10.91
CA GLY A 49 19.83 -4.26 -11.98
C GLY A 49 18.91 -5.45 -11.74
N GLY A 50 19.01 -6.06 -10.57
CA GLY A 50 18.16 -7.19 -10.16
C GLY A 50 16.67 -6.80 -10.09
N ILE A 51 16.37 -5.59 -9.59
CA ILE A 51 14.99 -5.08 -9.58
C ILE A 51 14.46 -4.82 -11.00
N ALA A 52 15.27 -4.33 -11.93
CA ALA A 52 14.85 -4.16 -13.33
C ALA A 52 14.48 -5.50 -13.98
N GLU A 53 15.23 -6.56 -13.69
CA GLU A 53 14.91 -7.92 -14.16
C GLU A 53 13.61 -8.44 -13.54
N LEU A 54 13.44 -8.27 -12.23
CA LEU A 54 12.21 -8.64 -11.53
C LEU A 54 11.00 -7.91 -12.13
N LEU A 55 11.06 -6.57 -12.30
CA LEU A 55 9.97 -5.78 -12.87
C LEU A 55 9.59 -6.25 -14.29
N ARG A 56 10.58 -6.63 -15.13
CA ARG A 56 10.33 -7.19 -16.47
C ARG A 56 9.73 -8.59 -16.45
N SER A 57 9.98 -9.39 -15.40
CA SER A 57 9.43 -10.74 -15.27
C SER A 57 7.97 -10.77 -14.82
N LEU A 58 7.44 -9.65 -14.32
CA LEU A 58 6.05 -9.56 -13.86
C LEU A 58 5.08 -9.55 -15.05
N PRO A 59 3.93 -10.25 -14.91
CA PRO A 59 2.91 -10.22 -15.95
C PRO A 59 2.28 -8.81 -16.08
N PRO A 60 1.64 -8.52 -17.23
CA PRO A 60 0.82 -7.33 -17.37
C PRO A 60 -0.34 -7.36 -16.36
N PHE A 61 -0.95 -6.21 -16.08
CA PHE A 61 -2.08 -6.05 -15.17
C PHE A 61 -1.78 -6.18 -13.67
N VAL A 62 -0.49 -6.20 -13.28
CA VAL A 62 -0.08 -5.95 -11.90
C VAL A 62 0.62 -4.60 -11.82
N THR A 63 0.15 -3.72 -10.97
CA THR A 63 0.71 -2.37 -10.80
C THR A 63 2.05 -2.42 -10.07
N ARG A 64 3.13 -1.97 -10.73
CA ARG A 64 4.48 -1.87 -10.16
C ARG A 64 4.64 -0.51 -9.53
N THR A 65 4.70 -0.48 -8.19
CA THR A 65 4.69 0.76 -7.43
C THR A 65 6.04 1.03 -6.80
N ALA A 66 6.70 2.15 -7.15
CA ALA A 66 7.82 2.66 -6.38
C ALA A 66 7.32 3.27 -5.07
N VAL A 67 7.93 2.92 -3.94
CA VAL A 67 7.65 3.54 -2.63
C VAL A 67 8.85 4.39 -2.25
N CYS A 68 8.62 5.71 -2.15
CA CYS A 68 9.62 6.75 -1.95
C CYS A 68 9.26 7.64 -0.76
N THR A 69 10.23 8.20 -0.08
CA THR A 69 9.99 9.21 0.96
C THR A 69 10.17 10.63 0.42
N THR A 70 11.25 10.86 -0.31
CA THR A 70 11.64 12.15 -0.88
C THR A 70 11.97 12.01 -2.37
N ALA A 71 12.20 13.11 -3.06
CA ALA A 71 12.56 13.12 -4.48
C ALA A 71 13.86 12.36 -4.77
N GLU A 72 14.82 12.42 -3.85
CA GLU A 72 16.13 11.75 -3.98
C GLU A 72 16.02 10.22 -3.96
N THR A 73 14.94 9.70 -3.40
CA THR A 73 14.67 8.24 -3.36
C THR A 73 13.93 7.74 -4.60
N LEU A 74 13.60 8.62 -5.55
CA LEU A 74 12.93 8.24 -6.79
C LEU A 74 13.90 7.47 -7.72
N PRO A 75 13.58 6.23 -8.13
CA PRO A 75 14.45 5.44 -8.99
C PRO A 75 14.33 5.87 -10.45
N VAL A 76 14.92 7.02 -10.81
CA VAL A 76 14.78 7.65 -12.14
C VAL A 76 15.09 6.68 -13.27
N GLY A 77 16.13 5.84 -13.12
CA GLY A 77 16.52 4.84 -14.12
C GLY A 77 15.56 3.66 -14.31
N LEU A 78 14.53 3.54 -13.46
CA LEU A 78 13.53 2.47 -13.51
C LEU A 78 12.12 2.97 -13.84
N LEU A 79 11.94 4.27 -14.04
CA LEU A 79 10.61 4.85 -14.22
C LEU A 79 9.81 4.20 -15.35
N ASP A 80 10.44 3.85 -16.47
CA ASP A 80 9.76 3.19 -17.60
C ASP A 80 9.23 1.79 -17.27
N SER A 81 9.78 1.15 -16.24
CA SER A 81 9.36 -0.17 -15.77
C SER A 81 8.37 -0.12 -14.61
N LEU A 82 8.02 1.07 -14.13
CA LEU A 82 7.10 1.32 -13.02
C LEU A 82 5.79 1.94 -13.53
N ASP A 83 4.69 1.66 -12.86
CA ASP A 83 3.36 2.16 -13.21
C ASP A 83 2.88 3.26 -12.27
N ALA A 84 3.30 3.20 -11.00
CA ALA A 84 2.87 4.11 -9.94
C ALA A 84 4.04 4.55 -9.04
N VAL A 85 3.86 5.70 -8.40
CA VAL A 85 4.74 6.20 -7.35
C VAL A 85 3.90 6.50 -6.11
N GLN A 86 4.25 5.84 -5.02
CA GLN A 86 3.73 6.09 -3.68
C GLN A 86 4.78 6.91 -2.91
N PHE A 87 4.37 8.05 -2.35
CA PHE A 87 5.30 8.99 -1.71
C PHE A 87 4.73 9.57 -0.42
N TYR A 88 5.64 10.02 0.47
CA TYR A 88 5.27 10.57 1.78
C TYR A 88 5.43 12.09 1.84
N SER A 89 6.47 12.66 1.18
CA SER A 89 6.72 14.09 1.24
C SER A 89 5.65 14.89 0.50
N PRO A 90 5.12 15.97 1.08
CA PRO A 90 4.20 16.88 0.38
C PRO A 90 4.88 17.58 -0.81
N ASP A 91 6.20 17.75 -0.78
CA ASP A 91 6.99 18.39 -1.84
C ASP A 91 7.49 17.41 -2.91
N PHE A 92 7.01 16.16 -2.89
CA PHE A 92 7.44 15.17 -3.86
C PHE A 92 7.09 15.62 -5.29
N PRO A 93 8.00 15.51 -6.28
CA PRO A 93 7.76 15.99 -7.64
C PRO A 93 6.64 15.19 -8.33
N TYR A 94 5.88 15.85 -9.18
CA TYR A 94 4.98 15.16 -10.09
C TYR A 94 5.79 14.34 -11.10
N VAL A 95 5.44 13.07 -11.25
CA VAL A 95 6.08 12.16 -12.20
C VAL A 95 5.12 11.90 -13.36
N ALA A 96 5.41 12.52 -14.50
CA ALA A 96 4.56 12.44 -15.68
C ALA A 96 4.34 10.98 -16.13
N GLY A 97 3.10 10.65 -16.46
CA GLY A 97 2.73 9.31 -16.94
C GLY A 97 2.66 8.24 -15.85
N LYS A 98 2.79 8.60 -14.56
CA LYS A 98 2.67 7.66 -13.44
C LYS A 98 1.45 7.97 -12.58
N VAL A 99 0.85 6.91 -12.02
CA VAL A 99 -0.16 7.04 -10.98
C VAL A 99 0.53 7.53 -9.71
N MET A 100 0.04 8.63 -9.15
CA MET A 100 0.60 9.23 -7.94
C MET A 100 -0.28 8.90 -6.74
N VAL A 101 0.28 8.23 -5.73
CA VAL A 101 -0.40 7.89 -4.48
C VAL A 101 0.31 8.58 -3.33
N GLN A 102 -0.38 9.45 -2.63
CA GLN A 102 0.21 10.15 -1.48
C GLN A 102 -0.07 9.39 -0.19
N SER A 103 0.99 9.13 0.56
CA SER A 103 0.95 8.44 1.86
C SER A 103 0.91 9.43 3.02
N PHE A 104 0.06 9.14 3.98
CA PHE A 104 -0.04 9.89 5.23
C PHE A 104 0.08 8.94 6.42
N ARG A 105 0.86 9.35 7.42
CA ARG A 105 0.92 8.67 8.70
C ARG A 105 -0.12 9.29 9.62
N ILE A 106 -1.06 8.47 10.07
CA ILE A 106 -2.17 8.91 10.92
C ILE A 106 -1.96 8.40 12.33
N LYS A 107 -1.98 9.35 13.28
CA LYS A 107 -1.88 9.07 14.70
C LYS A 107 -3.19 9.39 15.43
N ASP A 108 -3.80 10.51 15.11
CA ASP A 108 -4.97 11.08 15.75
C ASP A 108 -5.75 11.98 14.77
N ALA A 109 -6.82 12.60 15.23
CA ALA A 109 -7.65 13.49 14.42
C ALA A 109 -6.90 14.74 13.91
N GLY A 110 -5.86 15.19 14.60
CA GLY A 110 -5.02 16.31 14.15
C GLY A 110 -4.20 15.97 12.91
N SER A 111 -4.05 14.68 12.58
CA SER A 111 -3.39 14.22 11.36
C SER A 111 -4.20 14.51 10.08
N LEU A 112 -5.47 14.99 10.19
CA LEU A 112 -6.33 15.30 9.04
C LEU A 112 -6.00 16.62 8.38
N ASP A 113 -5.57 17.63 9.14
CA ASP A 113 -5.28 18.97 8.60
C ASP A 113 -4.08 18.96 7.64
N PRO A 114 -2.97 18.26 7.93
CA PRO A 114 -1.88 18.05 6.96
C PRO A 114 -2.33 17.36 5.67
N ILE A 115 -3.31 16.47 5.72
CA ILE A 115 -3.85 15.83 4.51
C ILE A 115 -4.55 16.88 3.64
N GLU A 116 -5.41 17.69 4.22
CA GLU A 116 -6.12 18.74 3.46
C GLU A 116 -5.16 19.73 2.82
N GLU A 117 -4.14 20.17 3.55
CA GLU A 117 -3.13 21.11 3.01
C GLU A 117 -2.35 20.47 1.85
N ALA A 118 -1.89 19.23 2.01
CA ALA A 118 -1.19 18.52 0.95
C ALA A 118 -2.05 18.33 -0.31
N LEU A 119 -3.34 18.02 -0.15
CA LEU A 119 -4.27 17.82 -1.27
C LEU A 119 -4.65 19.13 -1.97
N ARG A 120 -4.55 20.30 -1.30
CA ARG A 120 -4.69 21.62 -1.95
C ARG A 120 -3.51 21.91 -2.88
N ILE A 121 -2.32 21.44 -2.53
CA ILE A 121 -1.10 21.67 -3.33
C ILE A 121 -1.06 20.69 -4.50
N ARG A 122 -1.54 19.44 -4.30
CA ARG A 122 -1.46 18.36 -5.28
C ARG A 122 -2.75 17.56 -5.33
N SER A 123 -3.03 16.98 -6.49
CA SER A 123 -4.16 16.09 -6.71
C SER A 123 -3.62 14.68 -7.04
N PRO A 124 -3.26 13.88 -6.02
CA PRO A 124 -2.89 12.48 -6.25
C PRO A 124 -4.10 11.67 -6.72
N GLN A 125 -3.88 10.52 -7.35
CA GLN A 125 -4.96 9.62 -7.75
C GLN A 125 -5.45 8.71 -6.60
N GLY A 126 -4.78 8.74 -5.44
CA GLY A 126 -5.20 8.00 -4.26
C GLY A 126 -4.51 8.47 -2.99
N ILE A 127 -5.16 8.22 -1.87
CA ILE A 127 -4.66 8.46 -0.52
C ILE A 127 -4.28 7.11 0.08
N HIS A 128 -3.03 6.98 0.53
CA HIS A 128 -2.58 5.83 1.29
C HIS A 128 -2.44 6.24 2.77
N LEU A 129 -3.15 5.52 3.63
CA LEU A 129 -3.08 5.74 5.07
C LEU A 129 -2.23 4.66 5.72
N ASP A 130 -1.15 5.09 6.35
CA ASP A 130 -0.29 4.24 7.16
C ASP A 130 -0.44 4.59 8.63
N THR A 131 -0.51 3.59 9.50
CA THR A 131 -0.56 3.84 10.93
C THR A 131 0.79 4.33 11.45
N TYR A 132 0.74 5.33 12.30
CA TYR A 132 1.91 5.74 13.06
C TYR A 132 2.07 4.79 14.26
N HIS A 133 3.08 3.94 14.22
CA HIS A 133 3.54 3.20 15.39
C HIS A 133 4.76 3.92 15.96
N GLN A 134 4.57 4.59 17.11
CA GLN A 134 5.69 5.07 17.91
C GLN A 134 6.23 3.85 18.69
N ASP A 135 7.46 3.44 18.38
CA ASP A 135 8.28 2.49 19.16
C ASP A 135 7.68 1.10 19.46
N LYS A 136 7.15 0.38 18.45
CA LYS A 136 6.90 -1.04 18.67
C LYS A 136 7.40 -1.90 17.51
N MET A 137 8.52 -2.52 17.74
CA MET A 137 8.79 -3.84 17.19
C MET A 137 7.66 -4.76 17.69
N GLY A 138 6.84 -5.22 16.79
CA GLY A 138 5.78 -6.19 16.84
C GLY A 138 5.21 -6.62 18.21
N GLY A 139 3.89 -6.59 18.32
CA GLY A 139 3.20 -7.39 19.32
C GLY A 139 2.27 -6.68 20.32
N SER A 140 1.86 -5.42 20.09
CA SER A 140 0.99 -4.74 21.05
C SER A 140 -0.51 -4.97 20.88
N GLY A 141 -0.95 -5.67 19.83
CA GLY A 141 -2.39 -5.93 19.64
C GLY A 141 -3.29 -4.68 19.48
N GLU A 142 -2.71 -3.48 19.50
CA GLU A 142 -3.45 -2.26 19.24
C GLU A 142 -3.70 -2.14 17.75
N THR A 143 -4.91 -2.42 17.35
CA THR A 143 -5.42 -2.18 16.01
C THR A 143 -5.45 -0.69 15.73
N PHE A 144 -5.14 -0.34 14.51
CA PHE A 144 -5.38 0.99 13.94
C PHE A 144 -6.78 1.48 14.31
N ASN A 145 -6.87 2.72 14.73
CA ASN A 145 -8.17 3.35 14.90
C ASN A 145 -8.81 3.62 13.54
N TRP A 146 -9.56 2.64 13.02
CA TRP A 146 -10.23 2.73 11.71
C TRP A 146 -11.23 3.87 11.62
N GLU A 147 -11.64 4.48 12.74
CA GLU A 147 -12.46 5.70 12.75
C GLU A 147 -11.75 6.85 12.03
N LEU A 148 -10.42 6.95 12.14
CA LEU A 148 -9.66 7.96 11.42
C LEU A 148 -9.70 7.73 9.90
N ALA A 149 -9.66 6.49 9.46
CA ALA A 149 -9.82 6.15 8.03
C ALA A 149 -11.23 6.50 7.53
N LEU A 150 -12.26 6.28 8.34
CA LEU A 150 -13.64 6.69 8.03
C LEU A 150 -13.75 8.21 7.91
N MET A 151 -13.11 8.97 8.81
CA MET A 151 -13.08 10.44 8.73
C MET A 151 -12.40 10.92 7.43
N VAL A 152 -11.26 10.35 7.06
CA VAL A 152 -10.58 10.67 5.79
C VAL A 152 -11.48 10.36 4.60
N LYS A 153 -12.08 9.18 4.57
CA LYS A 153 -12.98 8.74 3.49
C LYS A 153 -14.23 9.61 3.37
N ALA A 154 -14.74 10.14 4.48
CA ALA A 154 -15.90 11.05 4.49
C ALA A 154 -15.53 12.45 3.97
N ARG A 155 -14.30 12.90 4.23
CA ARG A 155 -13.83 14.26 3.93
C ARG A 155 -13.27 14.39 2.51
N PHE A 156 -12.64 13.33 1.97
CA PHE A 156 -11.95 13.38 0.67
C PHE A 156 -12.54 12.36 -0.30
N ASP A 157 -12.92 12.81 -1.48
CA ASP A 157 -13.46 11.96 -2.56
C ASP A 157 -12.33 11.39 -3.43
N LEU A 158 -11.43 10.62 -2.78
CA LEU A 158 -10.30 9.95 -3.41
C LEU A 158 -10.25 8.47 -3.02
N PRO A 159 -9.75 7.58 -3.90
CA PRO A 159 -9.51 6.19 -3.55
C PRO A 159 -8.64 6.07 -2.31
N LEU A 160 -9.15 5.38 -1.28
CA LEU A 160 -8.47 5.17 -0.01
C LEU A 160 -7.79 3.81 0.00
N ILE A 161 -6.46 3.79 0.19
CA ILE A 161 -5.65 2.60 0.40
C ILE A 161 -5.35 2.51 1.88
N LEU A 162 -5.87 1.47 2.54
CA LEU A 162 -5.69 1.26 3.97
C LEU A 162 -4.48 0.39 4.24
N SER A 163 -3.58 0.86 5.09
CA SER A 163 -2.37 0.15 5.50
C SER A 163 -2.12 0.30 7.01
N GLY A 164 -1.01 -0.25 7.47
CA GLY A 164 -0.56 -0.16 8.86
C GLY A 164 -1.13 -1.26 9.76
N GLY A 165 -0.27 -2.21 10.13
CA GLY A 165 -0.63 -3.30 11.05
C GLY A 165 -1.65 -4.31 10.51
N LEU A 166 -1.96 -4.30 9.22
CA LEU A 166 -2.85 -5.30 8.63
C LEU A 166 -2.18 -6.68 8.64
N THR A 167 -2.99 -7.69 8.97
CA THR A 167 -2.60 -9.11 9.02
C THR A 167 -3.75 -9.97 8.49
N PRO A 168 -3.53 -11.26 8.22
CA PRO A 168 -4.63 -12.17 7.86
C PRO A 168 -5.77 -12.19 8.89
N GLU A 169 -5.45 -11.96 10.17
CA GLU A 169 -6.39 -12.06 11.28
C GLU A 169 -7.31 -10.84 11.42
N ASN A 170 -6.88 -9.65 10.94
CA ASN A 170 -7.64 -8.40 11.13
C ASN A 170 -8.14 -7.75 9.83
N VAL A 171 -7.63 -8.14 8.66
CA VAL A 171 -7.96 -7.47 7.39
C VAL A 171 -9.44 -7.56 7.03
N ALA A 172 -10.11 -8.67 7.36
CA ALA A 172 -11.54 -8.83 7.09
C ALA A 172 -12.38 -7.83 7.87
N GLU A 173 -12.05 -7.59 9.14
CA GLU A 173 -12.72 -6.56 9.96
C GLU A 173 -12.43 -5.16 9.41
N ALA A 174 -11.17 -4.87 9.04
CA ALA A 174 -10.78 -3.60 8.44
C ALA A 174 -11.60 -3.28 7.17
N ILE A 175 -11.75 -4.26 6.28
CA ILE A 175 -12.55 -4.13 5.06
C ILE A 175 -14.02 -3.90 5.40
N THR A 176 -14.58 -4.68 6.30
CA THR A 176 -16.01 -4.58 6.66
C THR A 176 -16.34 -3.21 7.25
N ARG A 177 -15.47 -2.67 8.10
CA ARG A 177 -15.69 -1.37 8.76
C ARG A 177 -15.41 -0.19 7.82
N VAL A 178 -14.26 -0.19 7.14
CA VAL A 178 -13.79 0.98 6.37
C VAL A 178 -14.28 0.94 4.93
N ARG A 179 -14.45 -0.25 4.34
CA ARG A 179 -14.72 -0.43 2.90
C ARG A 179 -13.74 0.39 2.05
N PRO A 180 -12.43 0.17 2.20
CA PRO A 180 -11.42 0.91 1.47
C PRO A 180 -11.44 0.54 -0.02
N TYR A 181 -10.83 1.37 -0.88
CA TYR A 181 -10.59 1.02 -2.28
C TYR A 181 -9.58 -0.13 -2.41
N ALA A 182 -8.55 -0.12 -1.54
CA ALA A 182 -7.53 -1.15 -1.49
C ALA A 182 -7.03 -1.34 -0.05
N VAL A 183 -6.46 -2.51 0.20
CA VAL A 183 -5.64 -2.80 1.39
C VAL A 183 -4.18 -2.98 0.98
N ASP A 184 -3.25 -2.49 1.80
CA ASP A 184 -1.81 -2.61 1.58
C ASP A 184 -1.16 -3.29 2.79
N VAL A 185 -0.42 -4.37 2.57
CA VAL A 185 0.23 -5.13 3.62
C VAL A 185 1.71 -5.33 3.32
N SER A 186 2.54 -5.22 4.36
CA SER A 186 3.97 -5.53 4.29
C SER A 186 4.37 -6.55 5.35
N SER A 187 4.67 -6.11 6.57
CA SER A 187 5.16 -6.98 7.67
C SER A 187 4.14 -8.03 8.13
N GLY A 188 2.85 -7.75 8.02
CA GLY A 188 1.79 -8.68 8.44
C GLY A 188 1.77 -10.02 7.70
N VAL A 189 2.46 -10.12 6.56
CA VAL A 189 2.59 -11.34 5.76
C VAL A 189 4.05 -11.75 5.56
N GLU A 190 4.94 -11.37 6.47
CA GLU A 190 6.36 -11.70 6.39
C GLU A 190 6.77 -12.79 7.39
N ALA A 191 7.71 -13.65 6.97
CA ALA A 191 8.46 -14.56 7.83
C ALA A 191 9.66 -13.85 8.50
N ALA A 192 10.26 -12.92 7.77
CA ALA A 192 11.32 -12.02 8.24
C ALA A 192 11.28 -10.74 7.40
N PRO A 193 11.82 -9.61 7.87
CA PRO A 193 11.82 -8.36 7.12
C PRO A 193 12.34 -8.53 5.69
N GLY A 194 11.50 -8.20 4.70
CA GLY A 194 11.80 -8.36 3.27
C GLY A 194 11.57 -9.76 2.70
N ARG A 195 11.13 -10.75 3.51
CA ARG A 195 10.78 -12.11 3.04
C ARG A 195 9.32 -12.42 3.38
N LYS A 196 8.51 -12.68 2.37
CA LYS A 196 7.11 -13.04 2.58
C LYS A 196 6.98 -14.48 3.07
N ASP A 197 6.03 -14.70 3.97
CA ASP A 197 5.61 -16.03 4.39
C ASP A 197 4.50 -16.53 3.46
N PRO A 198 4.71 -17.62 2.72
CA PRO A 198 3.73 -18.11 1.76
C PRO A 198 2.37 -18.48 2.38
N ALA A 199 2.36 -18.98 3.62
CA ALA A 199 1.12 -19.37 4.29
C ALA A 199 0.34 -18.12 4.74
N ARG A 200 1.03 -17.14 5.36
CA ARG A 200 0.42 -15.86 5.76
C ARG A 200 -0.07 -15.06 4.57
N LEU A 201 0.70 -15.07 3.47
CA LEU A 201 0.30 -14.39 2.24
C LEU A 201 -1.02 -14.97 1.71
N ARG A 202 -1.12 -16.30 1.55
CA ARG A 202 -2.35 -16.97 1.12
C ARG A 202 -3.52 -16.70 2.06
N ALA A 203 -3.29 -16.78 3.37
CA ALA A 203 -4.32 -16.50 4.37
C ALA A 203 -4.85 -15.05 4.28
N PHE A 204 -3.97 -14.08 4.01
CA PHE A 204 -4.36 -12.68 3.82
C PHE A 204 -5.29 -12.52 2.60
N PHE A 205 -4.92 -13.08 1.44
CA PHE A 205 -5.77 -13.05 0.25
C PHE A 205 -7.12 -13.72 0.49
N GLN A 206 -7.13 -14.87 1.18
CA GLN A 206 -8.37 -15.57 1.52
C GLN A 206 -9.27 -14.72 2.40
N ALA A 207 -8.72 -14.06 3.43
CA ALA A 207 -9.48 -13.20 4.33
C ALA A 207 -10.09 -11.98 3.62
N VAL A 208 -9.35 -11.36 2.67
CA VAL A 208 -9.87 -10.26 1.85
C VAL A 208 -11.04 -10.73 0.98
N ARG A 209 -10.88 -11.84 0.25
CA ARG A 209 -11.93 -12.37 -0.63
C ARG A 209 -13.18 -12.76 0.13
N GLU A 210 -13.03 -13.34 1.31
CA GLU A 210 -14.16 -13.72 2.16
C GLU A 210 -14.91 -12.46 2.66
N ALA A 211 -14.19 -11.41 3.07
CA ALA A 211 -14.80 -10.15 3.45
C ALA A 211 -15.60 -9.53 2.30
N ASP A 212 -15.04 -9.48 1.09
CA ASP A 212 -15.73 -8.96 -0.09
C ASP A 212 -16.97 -9.77 -0.44
N ARG A 213 -16.90 -11.11 -0.34
CA ARG A 213 -18.03 -12.01 -0.57
C ARG A 213 -19.18 -11.72 0.40
N LEU A 214 -18.88 -11.53 1.68
CA LEU A 214 -19.89 -11.21 2.71
C LEU A 214 -20.50 -9.83 2.51
N LEU A 215 -19.77 -8.86 1.98
CA LEU A 215 -20.27 -7.52 1.69
C LEU A 215 -21.11 -7.43 0.41
N SER A 216 -21.06 -8.46 -0.43
CA SER A 216 -21.79 -8.53 -1.70
C SER A 216 -23.07 -9.36 -1.60
N ALA A 217 -23.26 -10.10 -0.49
CA ALA A 217 -24.43 -10.91 -0.19
C ALA A 217 -25.54 -10.09 0.47
#